data_dc2f242943dc36d73ecc5d96211ad21a
#
_entry.id   dc2f242943dc36d73ecc5d96211ad21a
#
_cell.length_a   1.000
_cell.length_b   1.000
_cell.length_c   1.000
_cell.angle_alpha   90.00
_cell.angle_beta   90.00
_cell.angle_gamma   90.00
#
_symmetry.space_group_name_H-M   'P 1'
#
loop_
_entity.id
_entity.type
_entity.pdbx_description
1 polymer ?
#
loop_
_entity_poly.entity_id
_entity_poly.type
_entity_poly.pdbx_seq_one_letter_code
_entity_poly.pdbx_strand_id
1 'polypeptide(L)'
;MPEVARDKNTVHSLPEANPPADTPQSRKSFYSTEYSHPAPRLENSSRELAPDPELPWFRINWEIKALVPIAFVLLGGMLLFLLATLSWRDPERHMVLLVAGVGAVAICGALLVVLTYTVQRPMVELQQKIAQLGSGDLTASVSFAHRNDEIGDLGRNFNQMVQQLRESRVEIERLHRTQMSRAEHFATLGEMATGLAHEIRNPLAGIAGVIEIISRDLPSTSPARAVVKDVRQEINRINHIVTDLLHTARPHPPKVGKSDLNTTVEHAVMLGRQQGLSKGIEIALHKDPSLPEIEHDSDQIHQVLLNLLLNSIQATDQGGKIVVTMERQPSTAVIEVTDNGRGITPEHLPNIFRPFFTTKGEGTGLGLSLARRIVEEHQGRIDVTSTVGEGTTFAVVLPLQRAAMQPVIS
;
A
#
# COMPACT_ATOMS: atom_id res chain seq x y z
N MET A 1 -26.95 32.95 73.67
CA MET A 1 -27.13 34.42 73.87
C MET A 1 -25.76 35.02 73.89
N PRO A 2 -25.53 36.23 73.34
CA PRO A 2 -26.34 37.02 72.41
C PRO A 2 -25.59 37.34 71.08
N GLU A 3 -26.26 37.59 70.02
CA GLU A 3 -26.77 38.92 69.50
C GLU A 3 -25.76 39.56 68.53
N VAL A 4 -26.12 39.77 67.32
CA VAL A 4 -26.83 40.84 66.59
C VAL A 4 -25.87 41.84 65.88
N ALA A 5 -26.02 42.07 64.68
CA ALA A 5 -26.37 43.21 63.84
C ALA A 5 -25.78 43.06 62.43
N ARG A 6 -26.53 43.03 61.34
CA ARG A 6 -27.17 44.13 60.55
C ARG A 6 -26.20 45.27 60.14
N ASP A 7 -26.01 45.38 58.81
CA ASP A 7 -26.61 46.44 57.98
C ASP A 7 -26.12 46.34 56.55
N LYS A 8 -27.04 46.16 55.60
CA LYS A 8 -27.66 47.13 54.65
C LYS A 8 -26.81 47.65 53.48
N ASN A 9 -27.40 47.33 52.32
CA ASN A 9 -27.64 48.17 51.14
C ASN A 9 -26.46 48.65 50.26
N THR A 10 -26.44 48.22 49.01
CA THR A 10 -26.83 49.20 47.95
C THR A 10 -27.20 48.46 46.66
N VAL A 11 -28.35 48.82 46.15
CA VAL A 11 -29.03 48.46 44.89
C VAL A 11 -28.40 49.29 43.76
N HIS A 12 -28.20 48.64 42.57
CA HIS A 12 -28.38 49.32 41.30
C HIS A 12 -28.80 48.30 40.24
N SER A 13 -30.06 48.28 39.97
CA SER A 13 -30.90 48.43 38.77
C SER A 13 -30.42 47.87 37.46
N LEU A 14 -31.27 47.01 36.98
CA LEU A 14 -31.56 46.49 35.63
C LEU A 14 -31.73 47.60 34.56
N PRO A 15 -31.71 47.21 33.22
CA PRO A 15 -33.02 47.07 32.62
C PRO A 15 -33.21 45.78 31.80
N GLU A 16 -34.46 45.35 31.85
CA GLU A 16 -35.16 44.36 31.06
C GLU A 16 -35.08 44.62 29.54
N ALA A 17 -35.06 43.58 28.76
CA ALA A 17 -35.69 43.55 27.45
C ALA A 17 -36.23 42.15 27.15
N ASN A 18 -37.52 42.14 26.87
CA ASN A 18 -38.45 41.06 26.61
C ASN A 18 -38.07 40.14 25.42
N PRO A 19 -38.60 38.90 25.41
CA PRO A 19 -38.51 38.00 24.29
C PRO A 19 -39.69 38.19 23.31
N PRO A 20 -39.53 37.82 22.04
CA PRO A 20 -40.71 37.49 21.21
C PRO A 20 -40.83 35.98 20.93
N ALA A 21 -42.03 35.57 21.23
CA ALA A 21 -42.93 34.55 20.65
C ALA A 21 -42.43 33.43 19.75
N ASP A 22 -42.91 32.25 20.13
CA ASP A 22 -43.10 31.01 19.41
C ASP A 22 -43.48 31.15 17.93
N THR A 23 -42.77 30.37 17.09
CA THR A 23 -43.39 29.63 15.99
C THR A 23 -42.65 28.35 15.68
N PRO A 24 -43.31 27.19 15.56
CA PRO A 24 -42.67 25.92 15.28
C PRO A 24 -42.68 25.65 13.77
N GLN A 25 -41.51 25.68 13.12
CA GLN A 25 -41.36 24.94 11.84
C GLN A 25 -39.89 24.74 11.47
N SER A 26 -39.64 23.50 11.03
CA SER A 26 -38.49 22.99 10.30
C SER A 26 -37.33 22.36 11.10
N ARG A 27 -37.63 21.18 11.66
CA ARG A 27 -36.62 20.10 11.65
C ARG A 27 -36.45 19.66 10.20
N LYS A 28 -35.48 20.19 9.50
CA LYS A 28 -34.85 19.56 8.32
C LYS A 28 -33.45 20.13 8.13
N SER A 29 -32.50 19.22 7.88
CA SER A 29 -31.22 19.48 7.23
C SER A 29 -30.13 20.18 8.08
N PHE A 30 -29.45 19.36 8.87
CA PHE A 30 -28.08 19.66 9.29
C PHE A 30 -27.13 18.62 8.68
N TYR A 31 -27.08 18.53 7.37
CA TYR A 31 -26.02 17.86 6.61
C TYR A 31 -25.99 18.46 5.20
N SER A 32 -25.36 19.61 5.08
CA SER A 32 -24.76 20.10 3.83
C SER A 32 -24.06 21.43 4.11
N THR A 33 -22.90 21.36 4.75
CA THR A 33 -21.92 22.42 4.59
C THR A 33 -21.02 21.95 3.45
N GLU A 34 -21.41 22.31 2.24
CA GLU A 34 -20.52 22.39 1.08
C GLU A 34 -19.32 23.26 1.45
N TYR A 35 -18.22 22.64 1.75
CA TYR A 35 -16.91 23.26 1.60
C TYR A 35 -16.60 23.30 0.11
N SER A 36 -17.17 24.28 -0.58
CA SER A 36 -16.65 24.71 -1.89
C SER A 36 -15.33 25.47 -1.66
N HIS A 37 -14.26 24.70 -1.40
CA HIS A 37 -12.94 25.19 -1.75
C HIS A 37 -12.87 25.14 -3.29
N PRO A 38 -12.56 26.26 -3.97
CA PRO A 38 -12.19 26.18 -5.37
C PRO A 38 -10.95 25.29 -5.42
N ALA A 39 -11.08 24.15 -6.08
CA ALA A 39 -9.95 23.30 -6.42
C ALA A 39 -8.86 24.20 -7.03
N PRO A 40 -7.59 24.10 -6.62
CA PRO A 40 -6.54 24.75 -7.36
C PRO A 40 -6.65 24.26 -8.79
N ARG A 41 -6.89 25.17 -9.74
CA ARG A 41 -6.66 24.90 -11.16
C ARG A 41 -5.22 24.43 -11.25
N LEU A 42 -5.05 23.12 -11.29
CA LEU A 42 -3.85 22.54 -11.86
C LEU A 42 -3.87 23.02 -13.29
N GLU A 43 -3.16 24.12 -13.56
CA GLU A 43 -2.64 24.36 -14.88
C GLU A 43 -1.93 23.06 -15.25
N ASN A 44 -2.64 22.29 -16.08
CA ASN A 44 -2.09 21.22 -16.86
C ASN A 44 -1.02 21.87 -17.74
N SER A 45 0.18 21.98 -17.20
CA SER A 45 1.40 22.08 -17.97
C SER A 45 1.78 20.69 -18.49
N SER A 46 0.81 19.88 -18.97
CA SER A 46 1.04 19.16 -20.19
C SER A 46 1.40 20.28 -21.17
N ARG A 47 2.68 20.55 -21.34
CA ARG A 47 3.17 21.04 -22.61
C ARG A 47 2.53 20.11 -23.63
N GLU A 48 1.36 20.45 -24.11
CA GLU A 48 0.98 20.15 -25.47
C GLU A 48 2.22 20.63 -26.23
N LEU A 49 3.08 19.70 -26.59
CA LEU A 49 3.97 19.88 -27.72
C LEU A 49 3.02 20.41 -28.79
N ALA A 50 3.04 21.74 -28.97
CA ALA A 50 2.30 22.39 -30.04
C ALA A 50 2.57 21.49 -31.24
N PRO A 51 1.53 20.97 -31.91
CA PRO A 51 1.76 20.19 -33.11
C PRO A 51 2.62 21.11 -33.99
N ASP A 52 3.81 20.61 -34.39
CA ASP A 52 4.62 21.28 -35.38
C ASP A 52 3.64 21.82 -36.41
N PRO A 53 3.79 23.07 -36.87
CA PRO A 53 2.92 23.64 -37.90
C PRO A 53 3.23 22.94 -39.23
N GLU A 54 3.09 21.63 -39.26
CA GLU A 54 3.05 20.86 -40.49
C GLU A 54 1.80 21.27 -41.22
N LEU A 55 1.97 21.94 -42.32
CA LEU A 55 0.96 22.39 -43.27
C LEU A 55 -0.07 21.23 -43.45
N PRO A 56 -1.37 21.42 -43.15
CA PRO A 56 -2.35 20.33 -42.98
C PRO A 56 -2.64 19.52 -44.27
N TRP A 57 -2.07 19.90 -45.40
CA TRP A 57 -2.25 19.25 -46.72
C TRP A 57 -1.10 18.25 -47.04
N PHE A 58 -0.06 18.08 -46.19
CA PHE A 58 1.05 17.16 -46.42
C PHE A 58 1.03 15.91 -45.50
N ARG A 59 -0.08 15.58 -44.83
CA ARG A 59 -0.26 14.22 -44.34
C ARG A 59 -0.58 13.26 -45.51
N ILE A 60 0.36 13.22 -46.49
CA ILE A 60 0.36 12.13 -47.47
C ILE A 60 0.54 10.84 -46.68
N ASN A 61 -0.49 10.00 -46.78
CA ASN A 61 -0.47 8.68 -46.19
C ASN A 61 0.85 8.00 -46.54
N TRP A 62 1.57 7.38 -45.58
CA TRP A 62 2.86 6.74 -45.82
C TRP A 62 2.79 5.75 -47.01
N GLU A 63 1.63 5.16 -47.29
CA GLU A 63 1.33 4.38 -48.49
C GLU A 63 1.61 5.14 -49.77
N ILE A 64 1.19 6.38 -49.85
CA ILE A 64 1.45 7.27 -50.99
C ILE A 64 2.94 7.66 -51.04
N LYS A 65 3.60 7.93 -49.90
CA LYS A 65 5.03 8.22 -49.82
C LYS A 65 5.89 7.04 -50.27
N ALA A 66 5.46 5.79 -50.05
CA ALA A 66 6.16 4.61 -50.54
C ALA A 66 5.89 4.30 -52.01
N LEU A 67 4.66 4.54 -52.50
CA LEU A 67 4.26 4.30 -53.88
C LEU A 67 4.72 5.39 -54.86
N VAL A 68 4.76 6.66 -54.45
CA VAL A 68 5.12 7.77 -55.33
C VAL A 68 6.53 7.64 -55.92
N PRO A 69 7.60 7.30 -55.18
CA PRO A 69 8.93 7.12 -55.77
C PRO A 69 9.00 5.97 -56.79
N ILE A 70 8.29 4.88 -56.48
CA ILE A 70 8.24 3.69 -57.35
C ILE A 70 7.46 4.02 -58.65
N ALA A 71 6.30 4.70 -58.51
CA ALA A 71 5.50 5.15 -59.63
C ALA A 71 6.29 6.16 -60.49
N PHE A 72 7.05 7.06 -59.86
CA PHE A 72 7.87 8.05 -60.57
C PHE A 72 9.02 7.41 -61.36
N VAL A 73 9.71 6.42 -60.77
CA VAL A 73 10.75 5.63 -61.47
C VAL A 73 10.16 4.84 -62.64
N LEU A 74 8.99 4.23 -62.46
CA LEU A 74 8.27 3.51 -63.52
C LEU A 74 7.83 4.41 -64.65
N LEU A 75 7.19 5.56 -64.31
CA LEU A 75 6.73 6.51 -65.30
C LEU A 75 7.91 7.15 -66.04
N GLY A 76 8.99 7.52 -65.33
CA GLY A 76 10.22 8.05 -65.90
C GLY A 76 10.95 7.05 -66.81
N GLY A 77 11.02 5.79 -66.36
CA GLY A 77 11.58 4.69 -67.19
C GLY A 77 10.75 4.43 -68.43
N MET A 78 9.38 4.44 -68.32
CA MET A 78 8.51 4.29 -69.45
C MET A 78 8.61 5.48 -70.41
N LEU A 79 8.73 6.71 -69.92
CA LEU A 79 8.90 7.91 -70.74
C LEU A 79 10.24 7.87 -71.52
N LEU A 80 11.35 7.54 -70.82
CA LEU A 80 12.66 7.36 -71.43
C LEU A 80 12.66 6.28 -72.50
N PHE A 81 11.95 5.16 -72.21
CA PHE A 81 11.80 4.06 -73.15
C PHE A 81 10.97 4.50 -74.38
N LEU A 82 9.89 5.24 -74.19
CA LEU A 82 9.08 5.78 -75.27
C LEU A 82 9.90 6.77 -76.16
N LEU A 83 10.66 7.69 -75.54
CA LEU A 83 11.54 8.62 -76.26
C LEU A 83 12.65 7.89 -77.04
N ALA A 84 13.20 6.83 -76.48
CA ALA A 84 14.21 6.00 -77.18
C ALA A 84 13.59 5.27 -78.39
N THR A 85 12.35 4.76 -78.30
CA THR A 85 11.63 4.11 -79.39
C THR A 85 11.29 5.05 -80.52
N LEU A 86 10.87 6.30 -80.20
CA LEU A 86 10.53 7.33 -81.14
C LEU A 86 11.73 7.88 -81.88
N SER A 87 12.98 7.82 -81.31
CA SER A 87 14.20 8.34 -81.86
C SER A 87 14.90 7.40 -82.88
N TRP A 88 14.47 6.15 -82.97
CA TRP A 88 15.10 5.17 -83.91
C TRP A 88 14.25 4.89 -85.13
N ARG A 89 14.90 4.89 -86.36
CA ARG A 89 14.27 4.80 -87.65
C ARG A 89 14.02 3.37 -88.14
N ASP A 90 14.50 2.31 -87.46
CA ASP A 90 14.36 0.93 -87.93
C ASP A 90 13.06 0.23 -87.37
N PRO A 91 12.13 -0.16 -88.29
CA PRO A 91 10.82 -0.67 -87.88
C PRO A 91 10.85 -2.02 -87.11
N GLU A 92 11.79 -2.88 -87.37
CA GLU A 92 11.91 -4.17 -86.67
C GLU A 92 12.34 -4.04 -85.21
N ARG A 93 13.17 -3.07 -84.90
CA ARG A 93 13.64 -2.78 -83.55
C ARG A 93 12.55 -2.12 -82.70
N HIS A 94 11.63 -1.36 -83.28
CA HIS A 94 10.51 -0.76 -82.59
C HIS A 94 9.60 -1.83 -81.92
N MET A 95 9.32 -2.93 -82.59
CA MET A 95 8.53 -4.03 -82.07
C MET A 95 9.18 -4.66 -80.82
N VAL A 96 10.47 -4.96 -80.89
CA VAL A 96 11.22 -5.54 -79.76
C VAL A 96 11.26 -4.61 -78.53
N LEU A 97 11.49 -3.32 -78.75
CA LEU A 97 11.49 -2.35 -77.67
C LEU A 97 10.13 -2.14 -77.03
N LEU A 98 9.04 -2.16 -77.83
CA LEU A 98 7.68 -2.05 -77.33
C LEU A 98 7.29 -3.24 -76.48
N VAL A 99 7.61 -4.46 -76.91
CA VAL A 99 7.38 -5.71 -76.12
C VAL A 99 8.20 -5.70 -74.86
N ALA A 100 9.49 -5.29 -74.87
CA ALA A 100 10.31 -5.20 -73.69
C ALA A 100 9.78 -4.18 -72.67
N GLY A 101 9.29 -3.02 -73.13
CA GLY A 101 8.71 -1.98 -72.30
C GLY A 101 7.42 -2.41 -71.61
N VAL A 102 6.49 -3.02 -72.39
CA VAL A 102 5.27 -3.59 -71.83
C VAL A 102 5.58 -4.66 -70.80
N GLY A 103 6.57 -5.54 -71.10
CA GLY A 103 7.01 -6.56 -70.15
C GLY A 103 7.59 -5.99 -68.86
N ALA A 104 8.43 -4.94 -68.98
CA ALA A 104 8.97 -4.26 -67.78
C ALA A 104 7.91 -3.63 -66.93
N VAL A 105 6.92 -2.95 -67.49
CA VAL A 105 5.79 -2.36 -66.77
C VAL A 105 4.95 -3.48 -66.07
N ALA A 106 4.70 -4.58 -66.77
CA ALA A 106 3.98 -5.69 -66.18
C ALA A 106 4.71 -6.34 -65.02
N ILE A 107 6.05 -6.54 -65.13
CA ILE A 107 6.87 -7.05 -64.02
C ILE A 107 6.88 -6.09 -62.84
N CYS A 108 7.03 -4.82 -63.05
CA CYS A 108 7.00 -3.82 -62.02
C CYS A 108 5.63 -3.72 -61.33
N GLY A 109 4.54 -3.81 -62.10
CA GLY A 109 3.18 -3.87 -61.53
C GLY A 109 2.98 -5.13 -60.65
N ALA A 110 3.45 -6.28 -61.14
CA ALA A 110 3.41 -7.50 -60.36
C ALA A 110 4.23 -7.41 -59.05
N LEU A 111 5.44 -6.80 -59.11
CA LEU A 111 6.28 -6.61 -57.94
C LEU A 111 5.60 -5.67 -56.91
N LEU A 112 4.96 -4.59 -57.36
CA LEU A 112 4.20 -3.69 -56.50
C LEU A 112 3.04 -4.41 -55.79
N VAL A 113 2.32 -5.24 -56.51
CA VAL A 113 1.23 -6.05 -55.93
C VAL A 113 1.79 -6.99 -54.88
N VAL A 114 2.89 -7.70 -55.18
CA VAL A 114 3.53 -8.60 -54.22
C VAL A 114 3.97 -7.83 -52.97
N LEU A 115 4.65 -6.67 -53.12
CA LEU A 115 5.12 -5.87 -52.00
C LEU A 115 3.96 -5.38 -51.13
N THR A 116 2.84 -4.98 -51.73
CA THR A 116 1.65 -4.54 -51.01
C THR A 116 1.08 -5.65 -50.13
N TYR A 117 0.97 -6.88 -50.67
CA TYR A 117 0.40 -8.01 -49.93
C TYR A 117 1.37 -8.61 -48.91
N THR A 118 2.68 -8.62 -49.21
CA THR A 118 3.66 -9.25 -48.33
C THR A 118 4.13 -8.37 -47.19
N VAL A 119 4.20 -7.07 -47.38
CA VAL A 119 4.77 -6.13 -46.36
C VAL A 119 3.76 -5.08 -45.93
N GLN A 120 3.14 -4.39 -46.88
CA GLN A 120 2.34 -3.20 -46.55
C GLN A 120 1.11 -3.55 -45.72
N ARG A 121 0.30 -4.54 -46.14
CA ARG A 121 -0.92 -4.94 -45.40
C ARG A 121 -0.62 -5.41 -43.98
N PRO A 122 0.34 -6.31 -43.70
CA PRO A 122 0.71 -6.69 -42.35
C PRO A 122 1.14 -5.52 -41.47
N MET A 123 1.88 -4.55 -42.01
CA MET A 123 2.33 -3.39 -41.29
C MET A 123 1.18 -2.46 -40.89
N VAL A 124 0.21 -2.25 -41.80
CA VAL A 124 -0.99 -1.47 -41.48
C VAL A 124 -1.85 -2.15 -40.40
N GLU A 125 -2.01 -3.47 -40.52
CA GLU A 125 -2.74 -4.27 -39.51
C GLU A 125 -2.04 -4.15 -38.14
N LEU A 126 -0.70 -4.30 -38.09
CA LEU A 126 0.06 -4.18 -36.86
C LEU A 126 -0.10 -2.79 -36.24
N GLN A 127 0.00 -1.73 -37.04
CA GLN A 127 -0.15 -0.35 -36.58
C GLN A 127 -1.56 -0.10 -35.98
N GLN A 128 -2.61 -0.62 -36.60
CA GLN A 128 -3.96 -0.54 -36.08
C GLN A 128 -4.12 -1.30 -34.76
N LYS A 129 -3.49 -2.50 -34.66
CA LYS A 129 -3.54 -3.32 -33.44
C LYS A 129 -2.75 -2.70 -32.28
N ILE A 130 -1.62 -2.04 -32.57
CA ILE A 130 -0.89 -1.25 -31.56
C ILE A 130 -1.73 -0.07 -31.08
N ALA A 131 -2.43 0.62 -31.96
CA ALA A 131 -3.33 1.71 -31.57
C ALA A 131 -4.50 1.21 -30.70
N GLN A 132 -5.07 0.04 -31.03
CA GLN A 132 -6.08 -0.61 -30.20
C GLN A 132 -5.53 -0.98 -28.81
N LEU A 133 -4.32 -1.55 -28.76
CA LEU A 133 -3.64 -1.86 -27.50
C LEU A 133 -3.42 -0.61 -26.65
N GLY A 134 -3.01 0.51 -27.28
CA GLY A 134 -2.83 1.80 -26.62
C GLY A 134 -4.13 2.39 -26.04
N SER A 135 -5.30 2.05 -26.60
CA SER A 135 -6.60 2.41 -26.03
C SER A 135 -7.08 1.46 -24.90
N GLY A 136 -6.26 0.48 -24.52
CA GLY A 136 -6.56 -0.46 -23.44
C GLY A 136 -7.25 -1.75 -23.89
N ASP A 137 -7.46 -1.96 -25.20
CA ASP A 137 -8.02 -3.20 -25.73
C ASP A 137 -6.96 -4.30 -25.82
N LEU A 138 -6.88 -5.13 -24.78
CA LEU A 138 -5.98 -6.28 -24.72
C LEU A 138 -6.46 -7.49 -25.55
N THR A 139 -7.58 -7.38 -26.32
CA THR A 139 -8.04 -8.46 -27.18
C THR A 139 -7.38 -8.42 -28.57
N ALA A 140 -6.62 -7.35 -28.85
CA ALA A 140 -5.93 -7.15 -30.11
C ALA A 140 -4.98 -8.34 -30.41
N SER A 141 -5.11 -8.91 -31.61
CA SER A 141 -4.19 -9.90 -32.16
C SER A 141 -4.00 -9.65 -33.64
N VAL A 142 -2.83 -9.97 -34.19
CA VAL A 142 -2.54 -9.86 -35.62
C VAL A 142 -2.73 -11.20 -36.30
N SER A 143 -3.27 -11.16 -37.53
CA SER A 143 -3.64 -12.35 -38.29
C SER A 143 -2.43 -13.01 -38.98
N PHE A 144 -1.37 -12.24 -39.28
CA PHE A 144 -0.21 -12.71 -40.05
C PHE A 144 0.85 -13.48 -39.22
N ALA A 145 0.60 -13.70 -37.93
CA ALA A 145 1.50 -14.45 -37.05
C ALA A 145 1.78 -15.90 -37.48
N HIS A 146 0.93 -16.47 -38.36
CA HIS A 146 1.07 -17.83 -38.88
C HIS A 146 2.12 -17.94 -40.03
N ARG A 147 2.66 -16.83 -40.54
CA ARG A 147 3.68 -16.84 -41.61
C ARG A 147 5.00 -17.37 -41.12
N ASN A 148 5.76 -18.01 -42.02
CA ASN A 148 7.11 -18.54 -41.74
C ASN A 148 8.21 -17.61 -42.28
N ASP A 149 8.05 -16.29 -42.02
CA ASP A 149 9.02 -15.27 -42.40
C ASP A 149 9.20 -14.26 -41.24
N GLU A 150 10.06 -13.27 -41.40
CA GLU A 150 10.37 -12.24 -40.40
C GLU A 150 9.12 -11.43 -40.00
N ILE A 151 8.15 -11.29 -40.92
CA ILE A 151 6.88 -10.62 -40.65
C ILE A 151 6.01 -11.51 -39.75
N GLY A 152 6.00 -12.81 -39.96
CA GLY A 152 5.34 -13.77 -39.08
C GLY A 152 5.95 -13.81 -37.68
N ASP A 153 7.30 -13.74 -37.57
CA ASP A 153 7.99 -13.66 -36.28
C ASP A 153 7.57 -12.39 -35.52
N LEU A 154 7.51 -11.25 -36.21
CA LEU A 154 7.01 -10.01 -35.63
C LEU A 154 5.56 -10.14 -35.11
N GLY A 155 4.70 -10.81 -35.88
CA GLY A 155 3.32 -11.09 -35.47
C GLY A 155 3.24 -11.98 -34.23
N ARG A 156 4.05 -13.05 -34.17
CA ARG A 156 4.14 -13.94 -33.01
C ARG A 156 4.59 -13.20 -31.75
N ASN A 157 5.66 -12.39 -31.88
CA ASN A 157 6.20 -11.60 -30.77
C ASN A 157 5.16 -10.58 -30.27
N PHE A 158 4.43 -9.92 -31.17
CA PHE A 158 3.35 -9.02 -30.82
C PHE A 158 2.24 -9.73 -30.04
N ASN A 159 1.74 -10.85 -30.56
CA ASN A 159 0.68 -11.61 -29.89
C ASN A 159 1.13 -12.13 -28.53
N GLN A 160 2.40 -12.57 -28.40
CA GLN A 160 2.97 -13.00 -27.12
C GLN A 160 3.05 -11.84 -26.11
N MET A 161 3.49 -10.65 -26.54
CA MET A 161 3.52 -9.45 -25.70
C MET A 161 2.11 -9.08 -25.21
N VAL A 162 1.11 -9.08 -26.08
CA VAL A 162 -0.30 -8.81 -25.68
C VAL A 162 -0.78 -9.85 -24.67
N GLN A 163 -0.44 -11.14 -24.87
CA GLN A 163 -0.79 -12.20 -23.93
C GLN A 163 -0.15 -11.97 -22.55
N GLN A 164 1.12 -11.62 -22.48
CA GLN A 164 1.81 -11.32 -21.22
C GLN A 164 1.20 -10.11 -20.50
N LEU A 165 0.83 -9.05 -21.25
CA LEU A 165 0.15 -7.88 -20.67
C LEU A 165 -1.21 -8.26 -20.10
N ARG A 166 -1.97 -9.13 -20.76
CA ARG A 166 -3.26 -9.63 -20.28
C ARG A 166 -3.11 -10.43 -18.99
N GLU A 167 -2.16 -11.34 -18.95
CA GLU A 167 -1.88 -12.16 -17.75
C GLU A 167 -1.45 -11.29 -16.57
N SER A 168 -0.56 -10.33 -16.82
CA SER A 168 -0.11 -9.38 -15.79
C SER A 168 -1.26 -8.55 -15.24
N ARG A 169 -2.18 -8.05 -16.11
CA ARG A 169 -3.35 -7.29 -15.68
C ARG A 169 -4.30 -8.12 -14.81
N VAL A 170 -4.58 -9.35 -15.21
CA VAL A 170 -5.44 -10.26 -14.43
C VAL A 170 -4.83 -10.54 -13.04
N GLU A 171 -3.51 -10.73 -12.96
CA GLU A 171 -2.85 -10.95 -11.66
C GLU A 171 -2.88 -9.69 -10.77
N ILE A 172 -2.65 -8.51 -11.35
CA ILE A 172 -2.78 -7.22 -10.63
C ILE A 172 -4.21 -7.04 -10.10
N GLU A 173 -5.23 -7.28 -10.92
CA GLU A 173 -6.63 -7.19 -10.51
C GLU A 173 -6.96 -8.20 -9.41
N ARG A 174 -6.43 -9.43 -9.50
CA ARG A 174 -6.59 -10.45 -8.47
C ARG A 174 -5.97 -10.03 -7.13
N LEU A 175 -4.74 -9.52 -7.16
CA LEU A 175 -4.06 -9.02 -5.97
C LEU A 175 -4.81 -7.83 -5.36
N HIS A 176 -5.26 -6.90 -6.19
CA HIS A 176 -6.02 -5.73 -5.74
C HIS A 176 -7.35 -6.12 -5.08
N ARG A 177 -8.12 -7.04 -5.68
CA ARG A 177 -9.35 -7.58 -5.07
C ARG A 177 -9.11 -8.25 -3.73
N THR A 178 -8.02 -9.02 -3.64
CA THR A 178 -7.64 -9.69 -2.38
C THR A 178 -7.29 -8.67 -1.30
N GLN A 179 -6.58 -7.61 -1.65
CA GLN A 179 -6.26 -6.51 -0.72
C GLN A 179 -7.50 -5.73 -0.28
N MET A 180 -8.40 -5.38 -1.23
CA MET A 180 -9.65 -4.69 -0.92
C MET A 180 -10.54 -5.53 0.00
N SER A 181 -10.73 -6.82 -0.31
CA SER A 181 -11.53 -7.71 0.54
C SER A 181 -10.97 -7.82 1.96
N ARG A 182 -9.65 -7.85 2.13
CA ARG A 182 -9.01 -7.79 3.46
C ARG A 182 -9.27 -6.46 4.16
N ALA A 183 -9.14 -5.34 3.45
CA ALA A 183 -9.38 -4.01 3.99
C ALA A 183 -10.85 -3.83 4.42
N GLU A 184 -11.81 -4.26 3.60
CA GLU A 184 -13.24 -4.25 3.94
C GLU A 184 -13.55 -5.13 5.16
N HIS A 185 -12.95 -6.32 5.22
CA HIS A 185 -13.12 -7.21 6.37
C HIS A 185 -12.58 -6.58 7.66
N PHE A 186 -11.42 -5.94 7.61
CA PHE A 186 -10.87 -5.21 8.75
C PHE A 186 -11.69 -3.97 9.11
N ALA A 187 -12.23 -3.24 8.15
CA ALA A 187 -13.08 -2.08 8.40
C ALA A 187 -14.39 -2.51 9.12
N THR A 188 -15.06 -3.55 8.63
CA THR A 188 -16.27 -4.10 9.26
C THR A 188 -15.98 -4.64 10.67
N LEU A 189 -14.86 -5.36 10.83
CA LEU A 189 -14.41 -5.84 12.13
C LEU A 189 -14.11 -4.67 13.07
N GLY A 190 -13.56 -3.56 12.55
CA GLY A 190 -13.25 -2.35 13.30
C GLY A 190 -14.48 -1.62 13.84
N GLU A 191 -15.52 -1.50 13.02
CA GLU A 191 -16.80 -0.91 13.46
C GLU A 191 -17.46 -1.75 14.53
N MET A 192 -17.56 -3.06 14.30
CA MET A 192 -18.15 -3.99 15.27
C MET A 192 -17.32 -4.09 16.55
N ALA A 193 -15.99 -4.15 16.43
CA ALA A 193 -15.10 -4.26 17.57
C ALA A 193 -15.20 -3.06 18.51
N THR A 194 -15.43 -1.85 17.99
CA THR A 194 -15.57 -0.65 18.83
C THR A 194 -16.83 -0.72 19.69
N GLY A 195 -17.97 -1.10 19.11
CA GLY A 195 -19.22 -1.30 19.86
C GLY A 195 -19.09 -2.42 20.89
N LEU A 196 -18.63 -3.59 20.45
CA LEU A 196 -18.45 -4.76 21.31
C LEU A 196 -17.45 -4.50 22.45
N ALA A 197 -16.37 -3.77 22.20
CA ALA A 197 -15.39 -3.46 23.24
C ALA A 197 -15.97 -2.58 24.35
N HIS A 198 -16.78 -1.59 24.00
CA HIS A 198 -17.49 -0.79 24.99
C HIS A 198 -18.51 -1.64 25.77
N GLU A 199 -19.25 -2.50 25.07
CA GLU A 199 -20.24 -3.39 25.70
C GLU A 199 -19.62 -4.50 26.57
N ILE A 200 -18.40 -4.96 26.25
CA ILE A 200 -17.63 -5.92 27.05
C ILE A 200 -16.96 -5.20 28.24
N ARG A 201 -16.40 -4.04 28.05
CA ARG A 201 -15.67 -3.30 29.09
C ARG A 201 -16.59 -2.88 30.23
N ASN A 202 -17.86 -2.52 29.93
CA ASN A 202 -18.82 -2.10 30.91
C ASN A 202 -19.15 -3.20 31.97
N PRO A 203 -19.54 -4.43 31.61
CA PRO A 203 -19.76 -5.50 32.59
C PRO A 203 -18.46 -5.90 33.30
N LEU A 204 -17.30 -5.87 32.60
CA LEU A 204 -16.03 -6.18 33.27
C LEU A 204 -15.67 -5.14 34.33
N ALA A 205 -15.93 -3.86 34.10
CA ALA A 205 -15.73 -2.81 35.09
C ALA A 205 -16.67 -3.03 36.32
N GLY A 206 -17.92 -3.43 36.07
CA GLY A 206 -18.86 -3.81 37.16
C GLY A 206 -18.33 -4.98 37.99
N ILE A 207 -17.89 -6.07 37.34
CA ILE A 207 -17.33 -7.24 38.02
C ILE A 207 -16.04 -6.84 38.79
N ALA A 208 -15.13 -6.05 38.17
CA ALA A 208 -13.93 -5.57 38.84
C ALA A 208 -14.25 -4.76 40.10
N GLY A 209 -15.30 -3.92 40.07
CA GLY A 209 -15.77 -3.15 41.23
C GLY A 209 -16.25 -4.02 42.36
N VAL A 210 -17.05 -5.05 42.04
CA VAL A 210 -17.54 -6.03 43.07
C VAL A 210 -16.38 -6.81 43.69
N ILE A 211 -15.44 -7.27 42.87
CA ILE A 211 -14.24 -8.00 43.32
C ILE A 211 -13.34 -7.10 44.19
N GLU A 212 -13.24 -5.82 43.90
CA GLU A 212 -12.48 -4.85 44.73
C GLU A 212 -13.13 -4.67 46.11
N ILE A 213 -14.47 -4.58 46.16
CA ILE A 213 -15.21 -4.52 47.44
C ILE A 213 -14.99 -5.79 48.27
N ILE A 214 -15.15 -6.98 47.65
CA ILE A 214 -14.90 -8.25 48.32
C ILE A 214 -13.45 -8.34 48.81
N SER A 215 -12.49 -7.90 48.00
CA SER A 215 -11.05 -7.89 48.35
C SER A 215 -10.74 -7.05 49.59
N ARG A 216 -11.47 -5.94 49.78
CA ARG A 216 -11.28 -5.03 50.91
C ARG A 216 -11.80 -5.65 52.21
N ASP A 217 -12.91 -6.36 52.12
CA ASP A 217 -13.57 -6.93 53.30
C ASP A 217 -13.02 -8.29 53.74
N LEU A 218 -12.16 -8.92 52.92
CA LEU A 218 -11.55 -10.21 53.24
C LEU A 218 -10.37 -10.05 54.23
N PRO A 219 -10.30 -10.85 55.30
CA PRO A 219 -9.15 -10.92 56.17
C PRO A 219 -7.84 -11.23 55.39
N SER A 220 -6.71 -10.70 55.85
CA SER A 220 -5.39 -10.91 55.18
C SER A 220 -4.98 -12.39 55.10
N THR A 221 -5.49 -13.21 56.03
CA THR A 221 -5.24 -14.65 56.12
C THR A 221 -6.23 -15.53 55.38
N SER A 222 -7.26 -14.92 54.75
CA SER A 222 -8.31 -15.69 54.05
C SER A 222 -7.77 -16.36 52.78
N PRO A 223 -7.98 -17.66 52.57
CA PRO A 223 -7.62 -18.34 51.31
C PRO A 223 -8.39 -17.79 50.10
N ALA A 224 -9.55 -17.13 50.32
CA ALA A 224 -10.30 -16.49 49.26
C ALA A 224 -9.56 -15.31 48.58
N ARG A 225 -8.52 -14.72 49.22
CA ARG A 225 -7.68 -13.69 48.60
C ARG A 225 -6.93 -14.19 47.38
N ALA A 226 -6.53 -15.45 47.35
CA ALA A 226 -5.89 -16.04 46.17
C ALA A 226 -6.89 -16.07 45.00
N VAL A 227 -8.12 -16.52 45.24
CA VAL A 227 -9.17 -16.56 44.23
C VAL A 227 -9.53 -15.16 43.72
N VAL A 228 -9.63 -14.17 44.61
CA VAL A 228 -9.88 -12.77 44.23
C VAL A 228 -8.74 -12.23 43.35
N LYS A 229 -7.49 -12.57 43.66
CA LYS A 229 -6.33 -12.18 42.85
C LYS A 229 -6.41 -12.81 41.45
N ASP A 230 -6.74 -14.10 41.37
CA ASP A 230 -6.86 -14.83 40.10
C ASP A 230 -7.99 -14.24 39.22
N VAL A 231 -9.14 -13.93 39.82
CA VAL A 231 -10.25 -13.28 39.08
C VAL A 231 -9.87 -11.91 38.60
N ARG A 232 -9.15 -11.09 39.39
CA ARG A 232 -8.62 -9.79 38.93
C ARG A 232 -7.66 -9.92 37.75
N GLN A 233 -6.80 -10.94 37.80
CA GLN A 233 -5.88 -11.20 36.68
C GLN A 233 -6.63 -11.54 35.40
N GLU A 234 -7.70 -12.38 35.51
CA GLU A 234 -8.51 -12.75 34.35
C GLU A 234 -9.31 -11.57 33.78
N ILE A 235 -9.86 -10.69 34.61
CA ILE A 235 -10.51 -9.45 34.17
C ILE A 235 -9.53 -8.55 33.42
N ASN A 236 -8.33 -8.37 33.94
CA ASN A 236 -7.28 -7.58 33.27
C ASN A 236 -6.89 -8.22 31.94
N ARG A 237 -6.79 -9.54 31.90
CA ARG A 237 -6.49 -10.28 30.67
C ARG A 237 -7.54 -10.06 29.60
N ILE A 238 -8.84 -10.15 29.95
CA ILE A 238 -9.95 -9.90 29.00
C ILE A 238 -9.89 -8.45 28.50
N ASN A 239 -9.62 -7.48 29.37
CA ASN A 239 -9.46 -6.08 28.97
C ASN A 239 -8.31 -5.88 27.98
N HIS A 240 -7.18 -6.58 28.14
CA HIS A 240 -6.08 -6.55 27.16
C HIS A 240 -6.51 -7.15 25.82
N ILE A 241 -7.21 -8.31 25.84
CA ILE A 241 -7.72 -8.95 24.60
C ILE A 241 -8.63 -7.99 23.83
N VAL A 242 -9.56 -7.34 24.52
CA VAL A 242 -10.49 -6.37 23.92
C VAL A 242 -9.73 -5.17 23.33
N THR A 243 -8.71 -4.69 24.03
CA THR A 243 -7.88 -3.57 23.58
C THR A 243 -7.06 -3.96 22.35
N ASP A 244 -6.41 -5.12 22.34
CA ASP A 244 -5.66 -5.64 21.20
C ASP A 244 -6.55 -5.86 19.97
N LEU A 245 -7.77 -6.35 20.18
CA LEU A 245 -8.78 -6.51 19.12
C LEU A 245 -9.13 -5.16 18.50
N LEU A 246 -9.36 -4.13 19.32
CA LEU A 246 -9.65 -2.77 18.86
C LEU A 246 -8.49 -2.18 18.02
N HIS A 247 -7.27 -2.32 18.53
CA HIS A 247 -6.09 -1.82 17.80
C HIS A 247 -5.87 -2.57 16.49
N THR A 248 -6.22 -3.85 16.42
CA THR A 248 -6.13 -4.64 15.19
C THR A 248 -7.22 -4.25 14.18
N ALA A 249 -8.44 -4.00 14.68
CA ALA A 249 -9.61 -3.75 13.86
C ALA A 249 -9.75 -2.31 13.38
N ARG A 250 -9.21 -1.32 14.12
CA ARG A 250 -9.24 0.10 13.73
C ARG A 250 -7.85 0.72 13.80
N PRO A 251 -7.07 0.59 12.72
CA PRO A 251 -5.79 1.25 12.64
C PRO A 251 -5.96 2.76 12.69
N HIS A 252 -5.26 3.39 13.60
CA HIS A 252 -5.08 4.84 13.57
C HIS A 252 -3.83 5.13 12.74
N PRO A 253 -3.90 6.04 11.76
CA PRO A 253 -2.69 6.45 11.05
C PRO A 253 -1.66 6.94 12.07
N PRO A 254 -0.37 6.58 11.91
CA PRO A 254 0.65 6.95 12.86
C PRO A 254 0.79 8.48 12.96
N LYS A 255 0.81 9.00 14.18
CA LYS A 255 1.12 10.40 14.46
C LYS A 255 2.62 10.59 14.45
N VAL A 256 3.18 10.65 13.25
CA VAL A 256 4.62 10.70 13.06
C VAL A 256 5.18 12.06 13.45
N GLY A 257 6.17 12.06 14.31
CA GLY A 257 6.95 13.24 14.72
C GLY A 257 8.42 12.90 14.87
N LYS A 258 9.30 13.88 14.78
CA LYS A 258 10.71 13.71 15.12
C LYS A 258 10.85 13.54 16.63
N SER A 259 11.41 12.42 17.05
CA SER A 259 11.64 12.12 18.46
C SER A 259 12.84 11.19 18.64
N ASP A 260 13.40 11.19 19.86
CA ASP A 260 14.52 10.33 20.23
C ASP A 260 14.04 8.89 20.45
N LEU A 261 14.48 8.01 19.56
CA LEU A 261 14.18 6.58 19.64
C LEU A 261 14.75 5.92 20.91
N ASN A 262 15.90 6.39 21.41
CA ASN A 262 16.48 5.91 22.65
C ASN A 262 15.52 6.09 23.84
N THR A 263 14.86 7.23 23.91
CA THR A 263 13.88 7.52 24.97
C THR A 263 12.64 6.62 24.85
N THR A 264 12.15 6.38 23.64
CA THR A 264 11.01 5.48 23.40
C THR A 264 11.32 4.04 23.84
N VAL A 265 12.52 3.54 23.50
CA VAL A 265 12.98 2.19 23.89
C VAL A 265 13.18 2.09 25.40
N GLU A 266 13.76 3.11 26.03
CA GLU A 266 13.99 3.14 27.48
C GLU A 266 12.67 3.04 28.27
N HIS A 267 11.63 3.76 27.85
CA HIS A 267 10.32 3.67 28.49
C HIS A 267 9.71 2.27 28.36
N ALA A 268 9.82 1.64 27.19
CA ALA A 268 9.34 0.26 27.00
C ALA A 268 10.10 -0.75 27.87
N VAL A 269 11.42 -0.62 27.94
CA VAL A 269 12.28 -1.49 28.77
C VAL A 269 11.98 -1.31 30.26
N MET A 270 11.71 -0.08 30.71
CA MET A 270 11.35 0.19 32.10
C MET A 270 10.07 -0.58 32.51
N LEU A 271 9.03 -0.56 31.66
CA LEU A 271 7.80 -1.32 31.90
C LEU A 271 8.05 -2.84 31.79
N GLY A 272 8.85 -3.29 30.83
CA GLY A 272 9.26 -4.68 30.70
C GLY A 272 9.97 -5.19 31.96
N ARG A 273 10.88 -4.42 32.54
CA ARG A 273 11.57 -4.75 33.81
C ARG A 273 10.56 -4.96 34.94
N GLN A 274 9.57 -4.08 35.08
CA GLN A 274 8.52 -4.22 36.09
C GLN A 274 7.73 -5.52 35.93
N GLN A 275 7.42 -5.93 34.69
CA GLN A 275 6.71 -7.18 34.41
C GLN A 275 7.62 -8.42 34.65
N GLY A 276 8.91 -8.33 34.32
CA GLY A 276 9.88 -9.40 34.51
C GLY A 276 10.25 -9.68 35.98
N LEU A 277 10.02 -8.72 36.90
CA LEU A 277 10.36 -8.84 38.32
C LEU A 277 9.75 -10.09 38.99
N SER A 278 8.50 -10.43 38.65
CA SER A 278 7.80 -11.57 39.23
C SER A 278 8.43 -12.93 38.90
N LYS A 279 9.17 -12.99 37.79
CA LYS A 279 9.92 -14.16 37.31
C LYS A 279 11.43 -14.04 37.57
N GLY A 280 11.90 -12.95 38.17
CA GLY A 280 13.33 -12.71 38.37
C GLY A 280 14.14 -12.60 37.09
N ILE A 281 13.47 -12.16 35.96
CA ILE A 281 14.14 -12.01 34.66
C ILE A 281 14.94 -10.72 34.62
N GLU A 282 16.20 -10.82 34.22
CA GLU A 282 17.10 -9.68 34.02
C GLU A 282 16.89 -9.10 32.62
N ILE A 283 16.59 -7.78 32.53
CA ILE A 283 16.45 -7.08 31.24
C ILE A 283 17.52 -6.01 31.13
N ALA A 284 18.53 -6.25 30.26
CA ALA A 284 19.61 -5.32 29.94
C ALA A 284 19.20 -4.44 28.73
N LEU A 285 19.66 -3.17 28.75
CA LEU A 285 19.49 -2.23 27.63
C LEU A 285 20.84 -1.66 27.21
N HIS A 286 21.19 -1.80 25.95
CA HIS A 286 22.35 -1.21 25.31
C HIS A 286 21.88 -0.19 24.28
N LYS A 287 22.03 1.10 24.61
CA LYS A 287 21.65 2.21 23.72
C LYS A 287 22.82 2.57 22.80
N ASP A 288 22.47 3.07 21.60
CA ASP A 288 23.44 3.70 20.71
C ASP A 288 23.28 5.23 20.77
N PRO A 289 24.23 5.95 21.39
CA PRO A 289 24.17 7.42 21.49
C PRO A 289 24.31 8.13 20.15
N SER A 290 24.76 7.44 19.10
CA SER A 290 24.94 8.01 17.76
C SER A 290 23.65 8.04 16.93
N LEU A 291 22.55 7.45 17.44
CA LEU A 291 21.25 7.47 16.77
C LEU A 291 20.68 8.90 16.75
N PRO A 292 20.36 9.44 15.57
CA PRO A 292 19.70 10.74 15.47
C PRO A 292 18.22 10.62 15.88
N GLU A 293 17.56 11.75 16.09
CA GLU A 293 16.11 11.78 16.11
C GLU A 293 15.56 11.30 14.76
N ILE A 294 14.58 10.40 14.79
CA ILE A 294 13.92 9.86 13.62
C ILE A 294 12.42 10.17 13.65
N GLU A 295 11.82 10.17 12.46
CA GLU A 295 10.37 10.37 12.32
C GLU A 295 9.62 9.08 12.65
N HIS A 296 8.99 9.03 13.83
CA HIS A 296 8.18 7.91 14.26
C HIS A 296 7.03 8.34 15.18
N ASP A 297 6.05 7.48 15.34
CA ASP A 297 5.03 7.60 16.38
C ASP A 297 5.54 6.87 17.64
N SER A 298 5.94 7.64 18.64
CA SER A 298 6.56 7.10 19.86
C SER A 298 5.63 6.15 20.61
N ASP A 299 4.30 6.41 20.62
CA ASP A 299 3.33 5.56 21.31
C ASP A 299 3.18 4.22 20.60
N GLN A 300 3.13 4.23 19.26
CA GLN A 300 3.04 3.00 18.48
C GLN A 300 4.33 2.18 18.54
N ILE A 301 5.50 2.80 18.43
CA ILE A 301 6.77 2.07 18.57
C ILE A 301 6.96 1.53 19.99
N HIS A 302 6.56 2.29 21.02
CA HIS A 302 6.51 1.80 22.40
C HIS A 302 5.63 0.54 22.52
N GLN A 303 4.45 0.52 21.90
CA GLN A 303 3.54 -0.63 21.84
C GLN A 303 4.21 -1.85 21.17
N VAL A 304 4.93 -1.64 20.04
CA VAL A 304 5.71 -2.72 19.38
C VAL A 304 6.68 -3.36 20.37
N LEU A 305 7.51 -2.53 20.98
CA LEU A 305 8.57 -2.99 21.89
C LEU A 305 7.98 -3.71 23.13
N LEU A 306 6.90 -3.18 23.68
CA LEU A 306 6.21 -3.81 24.80
C LEU A 306 5.66 -5.19 24.40
N ASN A 307 5.07 -5.33 23.22
CA ASN A 307 4.59 -6.63 22.74
C ASN A 307 5.72 -7.64 22.55
N LEU A 308 6.88 -7.21 22.04
CA LEU A 308 8.06 -8.08 21.90
C LEU A 308 8.62 -8.48 23.28
N LEU A 309 8.80 -7.51 24.18
CA LEU A 309 9.28 -7.75 25.54
C LEU A 309 8.39 -8.70 26.34
N LEU A 310 7.05 -8.51 26.29
CA LEU A 310 6.09 -9.39 26.93
C LEU A 310 6.14 -10.81 26.36
N ASN A 311 6.31 -10.96 25.06
CA ASN A 311 6.50 -12.26 24.43
C ASN A 311 7.78 -12.95 24.90
N SER A 312 8.88 -12.21 24.98
CA SER A 312 10.17 -12.70 25.51
C SER A 312 10.07 -13.09 26.98
N ILE A 313 9.46 -12.25 27.84
CA ILE A 313 9.23 -12.56 29.27
C ILE A 313 8.39 -13.85 29.45
N GLN A 314 7.39 -14.05 28.59
CA GLN A 314 6.57 -15.27 28.63
C GLN A 314 7.31 -16.51 28.14
N ALA A 315 8.23 -16.36 27.17
CA ALA A 315 9.03 -17.46 26.61
C ALA A 315 10.21 -17.85 27.48
N THR A 316 10.66 -16.94 28.35
CA THR A 316 11.83 -17.10 29.22
C THR A 316 11.44 -17.70 30.54
N ASP A 317 12.24 -18.64 31.03
CA ASP A 317 12.07 -19.27 32.34
C ASP A 317 12.51 -18.33 33.48
N GLN A 318 12.21 -18.74 34.70
CA GLN A 318 12.57 -17.99 35.90
C GLN A 318 14.11 -17.79 36.00
N GLY A 319 14.55 -16.55 36.25
CA GLY A 319 15.98 -16.21 36.33
C GLY A 319 16.66 -16.06 34.96
N GLY A 320 15.90 -16.11 33.85
CA GLY A 320 16.48 -15.92 32.53
C GLY A 320 16.84 -14.47 32.19
N LYS A 321 17.33 -14.24 31.00
CA LYS A 321 17.87 -12.95 30.55
C LYS A 321 17.27 -12.50 29.24
N ILE A 322 16.93 -11.19 29.15
CA ILE A 322 16.54 -10.50 27.93
C ILE A 322 17.50 -9.34 27.69
N VAL A 323 17.97 -9.18 26.46
CA VAL A 323 18.86 -8.09 26.07
C VAL A 323 18.19 -7.27 24.98
N VAL A 324 18.10 -5.97 25.19
CA VAL A 324 17.65 -5.02 24.17
C VAL A 324 18.86 -4.24 23.70
N THR A 325 19.19 -4.32 22.41
CA THR A 325 20.29 -3.59 21.77
C THR A 325 19.74 -2.63 20.74
N MET A 326 20.35 -1.47 20.66
CA MET A 326 20.07 -0.47 19.63
C MET A 326 21.33 -0.21 18.84
N GLU A 327 21.21 -0.18 17.52
CA GLU A 327 22.34 0.05 16.62
C GLU A 327 21.92 0.96 15.48
N ARG A 328 22.78 1.94 15.18
CA ARG A 328 22.65 2.76 13.97
C ARG A 328 23.33 2.08 12.80
N GLN A 329 22.59 1.85 11.74
CA GLN A 329 23.10 1.47 10.42
C GLN A 329 23.10 2.66 9.46
N PRO A 330 23.72 2.58 8.28
CA PRO A 330 23.85 3.74 7.37
C PRO A 330 22.54 4.42 7.00
N SER A 331 21.45 3.67 6.86
CA SER A 331 20.12 4.19 6.48
C SER A 331 18.99 3.82 7.43
N THR A 332 19.28 3.02 8.47
CA THR A 332 18.27 2.46 9.36
C THR A 332 18.73 2.50 10.82
N ALA A 333 17.76 2.50 11.73
CA ALA A 333 17.94 2.17 13.14
C ALA A 333 17.46 0.74 13.36
N VAL A 334 18.25 -0.07 14.07
CA VAL A 334 17.90 -1.44 14.40
C VAL A 334 17.72 -1.56 15.91
N ILE A 335 16.60 -2.14 16.34
CA ILE A 335 16.34 -2.47 17.75
C ILE A 335 16.20 -3.98 17.83
N GLU A 336 17.10 -4.64 18.55
CA GLU A 336 17.04 -6.08 18.76
C GLU A 336 16.57 -6.40 20.17
N VAL A 337 15.61 -7.33 20.28
CA VAL A 337 15.12 -7.89 21.53
C VAL A 337 15.47 -9.38 21.50
N THR A 338 16.48 -9.76 22.29
CA THR A 338 16.99 -11.13 22.37
C THR A 338 16.66 -11.73 23.73
N ASP A 339 16.04 -12.89 23.74
CA ASP A 339 15.79 -13.69 24.93
C ASP A 339 16.52 -15.03 24.89
N ASN A 340 16.79 -15.60 26.05
CA ASN A 340 17.32 -16.95 26.22
C ASN A 340 16.21 -17.95 26.59
N GLY A 341 15.02 -17.73 26.10
CA GLY A 341 13.85 -18.58 26.36
C GLY A 341 13.83 -19.87 25.55
N ARG A 342 12.67 -20.53 25.52
CA ARG A 342 12.46 -21.82 24.86
C ARG A 342 12.62 -21.82 23.34
N GLY A 343 12.68 -20.66 22.71
CA GLY A 343 12.74 -20.53 21.26
C GLY A 343 11.41 -20.88 20.55
N ILE A 344 11.47 -20.82 19.20
CA ILE A 344 10.35 -21.07 18.30
C ILE A 344 10.72 -22.19 17.33
N THR A 345 9.85 -23.17 17.14
CA THR A 345 10.09 -24.26 16.21
C THR A 345 10.06 -23.78 14.76
N PRO A 346 10.85 -24.37 13.83
CA PRO A 346 10.85 -23.96 12.43
C PRO A 346 9.48 -24.01 11.76
N GLU A 347 8.60 -24.91 12.17
CA GLU A 347 7.23 -25.05 11.66
C GLU A 347 6.36 -23.86 12.01
N HIS A 348 6.59 -23.20 13.14
CA HIS A 348 5.81 -22.07 13.63
C HIS A 348 6.32 -20.73 13.09
N LEU A 349 7.63 -20.58 12.82
CA LEU A 349 8.25 -19.33 12.36
C LEU A 349 7.49 -18.64 11.21
N PRO A 350 7.03 -19.34 10.15
CA PRO A 350 6.29 -18.69 9.06
C PRO A 350 4.92 -18.12 9.48
N ASN A 351 4.40 -18.57 10.63
CA ASN A 351 3.04 -18.27 11.05
C ASN A 351 2.94 -17.31 12.24
N ILE A 352 4.05 -16.99 12.94
CA ILE A 352 4.03 -16.20 14.19
C ILE A 352 3.45 -14.79 14.03
N PHE A 353 3.47 -14.24 12.81
CA PHE A 353 2.91 -12.93 12.50
C PHE A 353 1.47 -13.01 11.95
N ARG A 354 0.87 -14.20 11.85
CA ARG A 354 -0.54 -14.34 11.46
C ARG A 354 -1.43 -13.93 12.63
N PRO A 355 -2.47 -13.12 12.42
CA PRO A 355 -3.44 -12.80 13.46
C PRO A 355 -4.04 -14.07 14.06
N PHE A 356 -4.25 -14.07 15.38
CA PHE A 356 -4.77 -15.18 16.17
C PHE A 356 -3.89 -16.43 16.24
N PHE A 357 -2.68 -16.41 15.65
CA PHE A 357 -1.75 -17.52 15.80
C PHE A 357 -1.08 -17.49 17.17
N THR A 358 -1.24 -18.54 17.92
CA THR A 358 -0.63 -18.72 19.25
C THR A 358 -0.31 -20.20 19.50
N THR A 359 0.83 -20.45 20.11
CA THR A 359 1.22 -21.77 20.67
C THR A 359 1.00 -21.84 22.18
N LYS A 360 0.48 -20.75 22.80
CA LYS A 360 0.27 -20.59 24.22
C LYS A 360 -1.22 -20.72 24.52
N GLY A 361 -1.60 -21.45 25.60
CA GLY A 361 -3.00 -21.57 26.02
C GLY A 361 -3.65 -20.24 26.45
N GLU A 362 -2.84 -19.23 26.79
CA GLU A 362 -3.30 -17.94 27.31
C GLU A 362 -2.99 -16.74 26.39
N GLY A 363 -2.48 -16.95 25.19
CA GLY A 363 -2.12 -15.87 24.26
C GLY A 363 -3.27 -15.50 23.32
N THR A 364 -3.45 -14.20 23.00
CA THR A 364 -4.41 -13.71 22.01
C THR A 364 -3.99 -13.99 20.57
N GLY A 365 -2.69 -14.16 20.34
CA GLY A 365 -2.11 -14.27 18.99
C GLY A 365 -2.17 -12.98 18.16
N LEU A 366 -2.50 -11.84 18.79
CA LEU A 366 -2.63 -10.54 18.11
C LEU A 366 -1.39 -9.65 18.24
N GLY A 367 -0.62 -9.79 19.33
CA GLY A 367 0.48 -8.87 19.64
C GLY A 367 1.57 -8.80 18.57
N LEU A 368 2.05 -9.95 18.04
CA LEU A 368 3.08 -9.96 16.99
C LEU A 368 2.55 -9.46 15.64
N SER A 369 1.31 -9.78 15.29
CA SER A 369 0.69 -9.29 14.06
C SER A 369 0.48 -7.78 14.08
N LEU A 370 0.11 -7.22 15.24
CA LEU A 370 0.00 -5.78 15.47
C LEU A 370 1.39 -5.11 15.41
N ALA A 371 2.40 -5.69 16.06
CA ALA A 371 3.76 -5.18 16.03
C ALA A 371 4.32 -5.09 14.60
N ARG A 372 4.15 -6.15 13.81
CA ARG A 372 4.55 -6.16 12.40
C ARG A 372 3.87 -5.07 11.59
N ARG A 373 2.57 -4.92 11.73
CA ARG A 373 1.79 -3.92 11.03
C ARG A 373 2.24 -2.50 11.37
N ILE A 374 2.40 -2.17 12.67
CA ILE A 374 2.88 -0.86 13.10
C ILE A 374 4.24 -0.54 12.47
N VAL A 375 5.16 -1.50 12.46
CA VAL A 375 6.49 -1.32 11.87
C VAL A 375 6.41 -1.14 10.35
N GLU A 376 5.55 -1.88 9.65
CA GLU A 376 5.30 -1.70 8.21
C GLU A 376 4.68 -0.31 7.91
N GLU A 377 3.77 0.20 8.74
CA GLU A 377 3.21 1.56 8.65
C GLU A 377 4.29 2.65 8.88
N HIS A 378 5.37 2.31 9.58
CA HIS A 378 6.57 3.14 9.74
C HIS A 378 7.62 2.92 8.64
N GLN A 379 7.28 2.21 7.55
CA GLN A 379 8.18 1.87 6.44
C GLN A 379 9.39 1.01 6.89
N GLY A 380 9.24 0.30 8.01
CA GLY A 380 10.22 -0.61 8.57
C GLY A 380 9.88 -2.08 8.30
N ARG A 381 10.64 -2.98 8.94
CA ARG A 381 10.37 -4.42 8.97
C ARG A 381 10.75 -5.03 10.30
N ILE A 382 10.17 -6.20 10.61
CA ILE A 382 10.58 -7.03 11.75
C ILE A 382 11.14 -8.33 11.21
N ASP A 383 12.39 -8.59 11.56
CA ASP A 383 13.07 -9.84 11.28
C ASP A 383 13.08 -10.71 12.54
N VAL A 384 13.12 -12.05 12.42
CA VAL A 384 13.13 -12.98 13.54
C VAL A 384 14.13 -14.11 13.29
N THR A 385 14.94 -14.38 14.31
CA THR A 385 15.83 -15.56 14.34
C THR A 385 15.58 -16.30 15.64
N SER A 386 15.40 -17.61 15.58
CA SER A 386 15.09 -18.40 16.76
C SER A 386 15.62 -19.82 16.63
N THR A 387 16.19 -20.34 17.71
CA THR A 387 16.61 -21.73 17.86
C THR A 387 15.92 -22.32 19.08
N VAL A 388 15.33 -23.50 18.92
CA VAL A 388 14.64 -24.18 20.01
C VAL A 388 15.63 -24.49 21.16
N GLY A 389 15.32 -24.03 22.37
CA GLY A 389 16.14 -24.20 23.57
C GLY A 389 17.28 -23.19 23.73
N GLU A 390 17.54 -22.33 22.76
CA GLU A 390 18.56 -21.28 22.86
C GLU A 390 17.97 -19.88 23.03
N GLY A 391 16.76 -19.64 22.46
CA GLY A 391 16.04 -18.39 22.56
C GLY A 391 15.58 -17.81 21.23
N THR A 392 15.16 -16.54 21.28
CA THR A 392 14.64 -15.79 20.12
C THR A 392 15.21 -14.39 20.09
N THR A 393 15.55 -13.92 18.88
CA THR A 393 15.90 -12.53 18.58
C THR A 393 14.88 -11.95 17.60
N PHE A 394 14.22 -10.88 17.99
CA PHE A 394 13.42 -10.03 17.12
C PHE A 394 14.19 -8.76 16.80
N ALA A 395 14.37 -8.43 15.52
CA ALA A 395 15.02 -7.21 15.06
C ALA A 395 14.00 -6.29 14.40
N VAL A 396 13.74 -5.14 15.01
CA VAL A 396 12.90 -4.07 14.45
C VAL A 396 13.79 -3.11 13.70
N VAL A 397 13.59 -2.99 12.41
CA VAL A 397 14.37 -2.12 11.51
C VAL A 397 13.52 -0.95 11.08
N LEU A 398 13.92 0.27 11.45
CA LEU A 398 13.22 1.51 11.10
C LEU A 398 14.12 2.38 10.21
N PRO A 399 13.59 3.05 9.17
CA PRO A 399 14.38 3.97 8.35
C PRO A 399 14.76 5.23 9.15
N LEU A 400 16.00 5.71 8.99
CA LEU A 400 16.44 6.98 9.59
C LEU A 400 15.74 8.18 8.94
N GLN A 401 15.35 8.05 7.67
CA GLN A 401 14.56 9.04 6.92
C GLN A 401 13.42 8.32 6.23
N ARG A 402 12.20 8.79 6.42
CA ARG A 402 11.05 8.26 5.68
C ARG A 402 11.12 8.71 4.22
N ALA A 403 10.89 7.80 3.30
CA ALA A 403 10.65 8.16 1.92
C ALA A 403 9.39 9.05 1.86
N ALA A 404 9.49 10.22 1.22
CA ALA A 404 8.32 11.08 1.01
C ALA A 404 7.25 10.24 0.30
N MET A 405 6.08 10.09 0.90
CA MET A 405 4.93 9.50 0.22
C MET A 405 4.66 10.34 -1.02
N GLN A 406 4.95 9.82 -2.22
CA GLN A 406 4.41 10.40 -3.43
C GLN A 406 2.87 10.31 -3.31
N PRO A 407 2.14 11.42 -3.47
CA PRO A 407 0.69 11.36 -3.49
C PRO A 407 0.30 10.40 -4.61
N VAL A 408 -0.44 9.36 -4.28
CA VAL A 408 -1.09 8.50 -5.25
C VAL A 408 -2.04 9.41 -6.02
N ILE A 409 -1.66 9.78 -7.24
CA ILE A 409 -2.52 10.51 -8.17
C ILE A 409 -3.64 9.52 -8.50
N SER A 410 -4.79 9.78 -7.90
CA SER A 410 -6.05 9.09 -8.17
C SER A 410 -6.65 9.54 -9.49
#